data_714e4bc6e157e769575a4eecc5751ec8
#
_entry.id   714e4bc6e157e769575a4eecc5751ec8
#
_cell.length_a   1.000
_cell.length_b   1.000
_cell.length_c   1.000
_cell.angle_alpha   90.00
_cell.angle_beta   90.00
_cell.angle_gamma   90.00
#
_symmetry.space_group_name_H-M   'P 1'
#
loop_
_entity.id
_entity.type
_entity.pdbx_description
1 polymer ?
#
loop_
_entity_poly.entity_id
_entity_poly.type
_entity_poly.pdbx_seq_one_letter_code
_entity_poly.pdbx_strand_id
1 'polypeptide(L)'
;MAISKLKILILFVVYSFSLVNCQNKKMEEKYSWLGTVSAPQEYPMEVYKGAIIADDFTYGFDAIWGTQNTGWGNEGGTMSVETQKMGIPYTLEFTWYSLVENKFYTGKWDLDKEKINNLFTKGFIDQDNNKKTTYTNFIVGLAPKGRVVLWINGSGNQKEVGVFQAHDTIITKEKAYENAKYMLKEGFADRMLNDASYETFKPDVRAKIKKQGYPDLNLYDVYRERYNWKPMVILPEGAEWIDFGFKNYNGEQENLFAESLHNDTYQKRAIPKFCGFYWRDKSKNRYAVWIDSFDEKEIFELFQKIGKEEQIDFIIKINEDNTKVLLLLKTEKQEFPITKAKIRLSQKIE
;
A
#
# COMPACT_ATOMS: atom_id res chain seq x y z
N MET A 1 -65.36 10.05 34.97
CA MET A 1 -64.94 10.47 33.60
C MET A 1 -63.52 10.99 33.51
N ALA A 2 -62.89 11.57 34.53
CA ALA A 2 -61.51 12.09 34.51
C ALA A 2 -60.41 11.02 34.51
N ILE A 3 -60.60 9.89 35.21
CA ILE A 3 -59.59 8.80 35.33
C ILE A 3 -59.45 8.03 34.04
N SER A 4 -60.48 7.91 33.20
CA SER A 4 -60.41 7.25 31.89
C SER A 4 -59.59 8.05 30.88
N LYS A 5 -59.68 9.38 30.88
CA LYS A 5 -58.92 10.26 29.98
C LYS A 5 -57.45 10.32 30.33
N LEU A 6 -57.07 10.19 31.60
CA LEU A 6 -55.69 10.15 32.07
C LEU A 6 -55.01 8.84 31.68
N LYS A 7 -55.67 7.68 31.73
CA LYS A 7 -55.14 6.39 31.28
C LYS A 7 -54.89 6.36 29.76
N ILE A 8 -55.75 6.96 28.95
CA ILE A 8 -55.59 7.05 27.50
C ILE A 8 -54.42 7.98 27.14
N LEU A 9 -54.25 9.11 27.88
CA LEU A 9 -53.14 10.03 27.66
C LEU A 9 -51.78 9.39 28.01
N ILE A 10 -51.71 8.62 29.10
CA ILE A 10 -50.46 7.88 29.47
C ILE A 10 -50.13 6.78 28.45
N LEU A 11 -51.16 6.07 27.94
CA LEU A 11 -50.95 5.07 26.89
C LEU A 11 -50.43 5.70 25.59
N PHE A 12 -50.89 6.88 25.20
CA PHE A 12 -50.40 7.59 24.00
C PHE A 12 -48.99 8.12 24.15
N VAL A 13 -48.60 8.58 25.34
CA VAL A 13 -47.23 9.04 25.63
C VAL A 13 -46.25 7.87 25.66
N VAL A 14 -46.63 6.70 26.20
CA VAL A 14 -45.80 5.50 26.18
C VAL A 14 -45.63 4.94 24.76
N TYR A 15 -46.68 5.03 23.91
CA TYR A 15 -46.63 4.60 22.52
C TYR A 15 -45.77 5.56 21.64
N SER A 16 -45.77 6.86 21.92
CA SER A 16 -44.91 7.83 21.23
C SER A 16 -43.44 7.70 21.63
N PHE A 17 -43.12 7.28 22.87
CA PHE A 17 -41.74 6.99 23.28
C PHE A 17 -41.18 5.68 22.68
N SER A 18 -42.03 4.71 22.37
CA SER A 18 -41.62 3.48 21.71
C SER A 18 -41.33 3.66 20.20
N LEU A 19 -41.81 4.73 19.57
CA LEU A 19 -41.57 5.03 18.16
C LEU A 19 -40.30 5.90 17.93
N VAL A 20 -39.76 6.49 18.99
CA VAL A 20 -38.55 7.34 18.89
C VAL A 20 -37.25 6.52 19.01
N ASN A 21 -37.31 5.24 19.40
CA ASN A 21 -36.18 4.34 19.42
C ASN A 21 -35.94 3.55 18.11
N CYS A 22 -36.50 3.96 16.98
CA CYS A 22 -35.87 3.70 15.69
C CYS A 22 -34.62 4.57 15.61
N GLN A 23 -33.56 4.17 16.29
CA GLN A 23 -32.21 4.62 15.92
C GLN A 23 -32.12 4.43 14.41
N ASN A 24 -32.04 5.53 13.67
CA ASN A 24 -31.58 5.51 12.30
C ASN A 24 -30.23 4.79 12.33
N LYS A 25 -30.20 3.48 12.15
CA LYS A 25 -29.00 2.76 11.80
C LYS A 25 -28.54 3.43 10.52
N LYS A 26 -27.60 4.36 10.65
CA LYS A 26 -26.98 5.02 9.51
C LYS A 26 -26.58 3.88 8.57
N MET A 27 -27.22 3.77 7.42
CA MET A 27 -26.89 2.70 6.48
C MET A 27 -25.41 2.80 6.23
N GLU A 28 -24.68 1.73 6.52
CA GLU A 28 -23.25 1.67 6.34
C GLU A 28 -22.94 1.86 4.85
N GLU A 29 -22.07 2.79 4.54
CA GLU A 29 -21.71 3.08 3.15
C GLU A 29 -20.97 1.88 2.57
N LYS A 30 -21.35 1.48 1.36
CA LYS A 30 -20.77 0.34 0.65
C LYS A 30 -19.90 0.80 -0.50
N TYR A 31 -18.80 0.11 -0.74
CA TYR A 31 -17.80 0.45 -1.73
C TYR A 31 -17.52 -0.74 -2.66
N SER A 32 -17.09 -0.44 -3.87
CA SER A 32 -16.58 -1.46 -4.80
C SER A 32 -15.09 -1.69 -4.50
N TRP A 33 -14.73 -2.91 -4.07
CA TRP A 33 -13.34 -3.26 -3.79
C TRP A 33 -13.04 -4.72 -4.14
N LEU A 34 -11.79 -4.99 -4.46
CA LEU A 34 -11.26 -6.32 -4.71
C LEU A 34 -10.10 -6.61 -3.77
N GLY A 35 -9.73 -7.89 -3.64
CA GLY A 35 -8.54 -8.32 -2.93
C GLY A 35 -7.43 -8.74 -3.88
N THR A 36 -6.18 -8.49 -3.49
CA THR A 36 -5.00 -8.98 -4.19
C THR A 36 -3.88 -9.30 -3.20
N VAL A 37 -2.86 -10.03 -3.66
CA VAL A 37 -1.72 -10.43 -2.83
C VAL A 37 -0.44 -9.83 -3.37
N SER A 38 0.43 -9.40 -2.46
CA SER A 38 1.76 -8.89 -2.71
C SER A 38 2.79 -9.69 -1.94
N ALA A 39 3.91 -10.01 -2.57
CA ALA A 39 5.07 -10.55 -1.87
C ALA A 39 6.36 -9.95 -2.44
N PRO A 40 7.44 -9.84 -1.65
CA PRO A 40 8.72 -9.40 -2.15
C PRO A 40 9.23 -10.31 -3.26
N GLN A 41 9.91 -9.74 -4.26
CA GLN A 41 10.44 -10.52 -5.37
C GLN A 41 11.49 -11.54 -4.93
N GLU A 42 12.26 -11.22 -3.89
CA GLU A 42 13.29 -12.08 -3.32
C GLU A 42 12.71 -13.14 -2.35
N TYR A 43 11.46 -12.98 -1.91
CA TYR A 43 10.77 -13.88 -0.98
C TYR A 43 9.39 -14.27 -1.52
N PRO A 44 9.36 -15.09 -2.59
CA PRO A 44 8.10 -15.54 -3.17
C PRO A 44 7.31 -16.42 -2.20
N MET A 45 5.99 -16.29 -2.26
CA MET A 45 5.04 -16.99 -1.39
C MET A 45 4.01 -17.74 -2.23
N GLU A 46 3.55 -18.91 -1.73
CA GLU A 46 2.42 -19.65 -2.30
C GLU A 46 1.18 -19.43 -1.43
N VAL A 47 0.09 -18.99 -2.03
CA VAL A 47 -1.18 -18.83 -1.32
C VAL A 47 -1.77 -20.22 -1.05
N TYR A 48 -2.10 -20.53 0.21
CA TYR A 48 -2.82 -21.73 0.57
C TYR A 48 -4.31 -21.47 0.70
N LYS A 49 -4.69 -20.47 1.51
CA LYS A 49 -6.04 -19.92 1.64
C LYS A 49 -6.01 -18.55 2.30
N GLY A 50 -7.04 -17.77 2.10
CA GLY A 50 -7.22 -16.51 2.81
C GLY A 50 -8.61 -15.95 2.59
N ALA A 51 -8.97 -14.95 3.39
CA ALA A 51 -10.21 -14.22 3.24
C ALA A 51 -10.11 -12.79 3.77
N ILE A 52 -10.72 -11.87 3.07
CA ILE A 52 -11.05 -10.52 3.52
C ILE A 52 -12.56 -10.51 3.78
N ILE A 53 -12.97 -10.32 5.03
CA ILE A 53 -14.35 -10.59 5.49
C ILE A 53 -15.03 -9.28 5.89
N ALA A 54 -16.15 -8.97 5.23
CA ALA A 54 -17.10 -7.94 5.58
C ALA A 54 -18.42 -8.55 6.09
N ASP A 55 -19.32 -7.73 6.61
CA ASP A 55 -20.61 -8.22 7.15
C ASP A 55 -21.50 -8.86 6.09
N ASP A 56 -21.38 -8.44 4.84
CA ASP A 56 -22.23 -8.84 3.73
C ASP A 56 -21.46 -9.59 2.62
N PHE A 57 -20.14 -9.72 2.75
CA PHE A 57 -19.32 -10.30 1.70
C PHE A 57 -18.00 -10.89 2.24
N THR A 58 -17.53 -11.95 1.61
CA THR A 58 -16.20 -12.54 1.85
C THR A 58 -15.45 -12.66 0.52
N TYR A 59 -14.34 -11.94 0.40
CA TYR A 59 -13.41 -12.11 -0.71
C TYR A 59 -12.41 -13.22 -0.37
N GLY A 60 -12.51 -14.35 -1.09
CA GLY A 60 -11.72 -15.55 -0.82
C GLY A 60 -10.43 -15.62 -1.64
N PHE A 61 -9.44 -16.28 -1.07
CA PHE A 61 -8.18 -16.67 -1.72
C PHE A 61 -7.95 -18.16 -1.50
N ASP A 62 -7.43 -18.85 -2.48
CA ASP A 62 -7.07 -20.26 -2.40
C ASP A 62 -5.79 -20.57 -3.19
N ALA A 63 -5.42 -21.83 -3.30
CA ALA A 63 -4.19 -22.25 -3.95
C ALA A 63 -4.12 -21.96 -5.46
N ILE A 64 -5.23 -21.57 -6.11
CA ILE A 64 -5.23 -21.16 -7.52
C ILE A 64 -4.48 -19.84 -7.75
N TRP A 65 -4.33 -19.04 -6.69
CA TRP A 65 -3.54 -17.81 -6.73
C TRP A 65 -2.05 -18.07 -6.98
N GLY A 66 -1.57 -19.30 -6.67
CA GLY A 66 -0.20 -19.74 -6.92
C GLY A 66 0.87 -18.86 -6.29
N THR A 67 2.02 -18.78 -6.97
CA THR A 67 3.18 -18.03 -6.52
C THR A 67 2.98 -16.53 -6.63
N GLN A 68 3.21 -15.82 -5.53
CA GLN A 68 3.20 -14.37 -5.44
C GLN A 68 4.62 -13.85 -5.27
N ASN A 69 5.04 -12.93 -6.16
CA ASN A 69 6.39 -12.33 -6.21
C ASN A 69 6.40 -10.97 -6.94
N THR A 70 5.26 -10.27 -6.92
CA THR A 70 5.05 -9.01 -7.66
C THR A 70 5.92 -7.85 -7.18
N GLY A 71 6.54 -7.98 -6.00
CA GLY A 71 7.30 -6.94 -5.31
C GLY A 71 6.49 -6.29 -4.20
N TRP A 72 7.18 -5.89 -3.15
CA TRP A 72 6.58 -5.38 -1.92
C TRP A 72 5.65 -4.18 -2.16
N GLY A 73 4.39 -4.32 -1.75
CA GLY A 73 3.35 -3.32 -1.94
C GLY A 73 2.90 -3.12 -3.40
N ASN A 74 3.24 -4.03 -4.32
CA ASN A 74 2.67 -4.04 -5.67
C ASN A 74 1.45 -4.94 -5.72
N GLU A 75 0.47 -4.58 -6.54
CA GLU A 75 -0.68 -5.43 -6.82
C GLU A 75 -0.27 -6.69 -7.57
N GLY A 76 -0.89 -7.79 -7.23
CA GLY A 76 -0.91 -9.03 -8.00
C GLY A 76 -2.16 -9.11 -8.89
N GLY A 77 -2.54 -10.33 -9.26
CA GLY A 77 -3.81 -10.59 -9.92
C GLY A 77 -5.01 -10.30 -9.01
N THR A 78 -6.18 -10.12 -9.60
CA THR A 78 -7.47 -9.99 -8.91
C THR A 78 -8.47 -10.96 -9.50
N MET A 79 -9.45 -11.37 -8.71
CA MET A 79 -10.60 -12.14 -9.19
C MET A 79 -11.84 -11.24 -9.21
N SER A 80 -12.58 -11.29 -10.29
CA SER A 80 -13.86 -10.58 -10.43
C SER A 80 -14.88 -11.13 -9.43
N VAL A 81 -15.74 -10.25 -8.92
CA VAL A 81 -16.85 -10.59 -8.04
C VAL A 81 -18.17 -10.13 -8.67
N GLU A 82 -19.24 -10.86 -8.39
CA GLU A 82 -20.58 -10.51 -8.91
C GLU A 82 -21.17 -9.29 -8.19
N THR A 83 -20.82 -9.11 -6.91
CA THR A 83 -21.34 -8.01 -6.08
C THR A 83 -20.62 -6.72 -6.42
N GLN A 84 -21.37 -5.68 -6.77
CA GLN A 84 -20.79 -4.39 -7.16
C GLN A 84 -20.30 -3.54 -5.99
N LYS A 85 -20.96 -3.64 -4.83
CA LYS A 85 -20.61 -2.86 -3.63
C LYS A 85 -20.77 -3.70 -2.37
N MET A 86 -19.75 -3.69 -1.52
CA MET A 86 -19.65 -4.42 -0.27
C MET A 86 -19.37 -3.47 0.89
N GLY A 87 -19.71 -3.92 2.10
CA GLY A 87 -19.32 -3.25 3.35
C GLY A 87 -17.81 -3.20 3.53
N ILE A 88 -17.35 -2.34 4.42
CA ILE A 88 -15.93 -2.30 4.80
C ILE A 88 -15.59 -3.58 5.59
N PRO A 89 -14.49 -4.27 5.24
CA PRO A 89 -14.11 -5.50 5.92
C PRO A 89 -13.63 -5.22 7.35
N TYR A 90 -13.86 -6.21 8.22
CA TYR A 90 -13.49 -6.18 9.63
C TYR A 90 -12.55 -7.30 10.05
N THR A 91 -12.34 -8.32 9.18
CA THR A 91 -11.41 -9.42 9.46
C THR A 91 -10.58 -9.75 8.23
N LEU A 92 -9.30 -10.02 8.48
CA LEU A 92 -8.37 -10.64 7.54
C LEU A 92 -7.93 -11.99 8.12
N GLU A 93 -8.04 -13.07 7.33
CA GLU A 93 -7.41 -14.35 7.66
C GLU A 93 -6.58 -14.84 6.48
N PHE A 94 -5.41 -15.39 6.75
CA PHE A 94 -4.51 -15.85 5.69
C PHE A 94 -3.65 -17.01 6.14
N THR A 95 -3.42 -17.97 5.22
CA THR A 95 -2.46 -19.05 5.34
C THR A 95 -1.69 -19.15 4.03
N TRP A 96 -0.36 -19.18 4.11
CA TRP A 96 0.51 -19.24 2.94
C TRP A 96 1.76 -20.07 3.22
N TYR A 97 2.43 -20.48 2.16
CA TYR A 97 3.72 -21.16 2.23
C TYR A 97 4.83 -20.21 1.81
N SER A 98 5.79 -19.95 2.68
CA SER A 98 7.00 -19.20 2.38
C SER A 98 8.01 -20.12 1.70
N LEU A 99 8.30 -19.89 0.41
CA LEU A 99 9.19 -20.78 -0.36
C LEU A 99 10.63 -20.77 0.19
N VAL A 100 11.16 -19.57 0.48
CA VAL A 100 12.55 -19.43 0.97
C VAL A 100 12.72 -19.95 2.39
N GLU A 101 11.73 -19.75 3.26
CA GLU A 101 11.78 -20.22 4.65
C GLU A 101 11.30 -21.66 4.78
N ASN A 102 10.74 -22.26 3.71
CA ASN A 102 10.26 -23.63 3.62
C ASN A 102 9.27 -23.99 4.74
N LYS A 103 8.27 -23.12 4.98
CA LYS A 103 7.25 -23.31 6.01
C LYS A 103 5.94 -22.59 5.74
N PHE A 104 4.86 -23.09 6.37
CA PHE A 104 3.58 -22.40 6.36
C PHE A 104 3.47 -21.40 7.50
N TYR A 105 2.81 -20.28 7.18
CA TYR A 105 2.35 -19.30 8.15
C TYR A 105 0.83 -19.20 8.12
N THR A 106 0.22 -18.91 9.25
CA THR A 106 -1.22 -18.66 9.37
C THR A 106 -1.54 -17.59 10.39
N GLY A 107 -2.66 -16.91 10.19
CA GLY A 107 -3.19 -15.95 11.15
C GLY A 107 -4.58 -15.48 10.79
N LYS A 108 -5.26 -14.89 11.79
CA LYS A 108 -6.53 -14.22 11.67
C LYS A 108 -6.49 -12.97 12.53
N TRP A 109 -6.90 -11.84 11.96
CA TRP A 109 -6.76 -10.53 12.59
C TRP A 109 -8.00 -9.68 12.39
N ASP A 110 -8.33 -8.90 13.40
CA ASP A 110 -9.34 -7.87 13.30
C ASP A 110 -8.76 -6.63 12.61
N LEU A 111 -9.52 -6.05 11.71
CA LEU A 111 -9.18 -4.85 10.98
C LEU A 111 -9.80 -3.62 11.68
N ASP A 112 -9.07 -2.52 11.67
CA ASP A 112 -9.60 -1.23 12.10
C ASP A 112 -10.63 -0.70 11.07
N LYS A 113 -11.87 -1.22 11.19
CA LYS A 113 -12.98 -0.90 10.29
C LYS A 113 -13.28 0.60 10.24
N GLU A 114 -13.14 1.30 11.37
CA GLU A 114 -13.36 2.74 11.42
C GLU A 114 -12.31 3.52 10.64
N LYS A 115 -11.03 3.23 10.85
CA LYS A 115 -9.92 3.83 10.08
C LYS A 115 -10.10 3.60 8.59
N ILE A 116 -10.40 2.37 8.17
CA ILE A 116 -10.59 2.01 6.77
C ILE A 116 -11.78 2.77 6.19
N ASN A 117 -12.92 2.77 6.88
CA ASN A 117 -14.12 3.50 6.44
C ASN A 117 -13.87 5.01 6.28
N ASN A 118 -13.14 5.61 7.22
CA ASN A 118 -12.79 7.03 7.15
C ASN A 118 -11.91 7.34 5.91
N LEU A 119 -10.97 6.46 5.58
CA LEU A 119 -10.14 6.61 4.38
C LEU A 119 -10.97 6.46 3.10
N PHE A 120 -11.84 5.47 3.00
CA PHE A 120 -12.73 5.29 1.86
C PHE A 120 -13.69 6.48 1.67
N THR A 121 -14.29 6.97 2.75
CA THR A 121 -15.20 8.14 2.74
C THR A 121 -14.46 9.42 2.37
N LYS A 122 -13.27 9.64 2.94
CA LYS A 122 -12.43 10.79 2.60
C LYS A 122 -12.03 10.74 1.12
N GLY A 123 -11.60 9.57 0.65
CA GLY A 123 -11.10 9.38 -0.71
C GLY A 123 -9.97 10.35 -1.07
N PHE A 124 -9.79 10.55 -2.35
CA PHE A 124 -8.80 11.48 -2.92
C PHE A 124 -9.32 12.00 -4.28
N ILE A 125 -8.62 12.96 -4.87
CA ILE A 125 -8.92 13.42 -6.22
C ILE A 125 -8.09 12.60 -7.20
N ASP A 126 -8.73 12.07 -8.22
CA ASP A 126 -8.09 11.33 -9.31
C ASP A 126 -7.43 12.32 -10.28
N GLN A 127 -6.14 12.12 -10.55
CA GLN A 127 -5.34 13.02 -11.39
C GLN A 127 -5.78 13.03 -12.85
N ASP A 128 -6.29 11.91 -13.37
CA ASP A 128 -6.64 11.78 -14.79
C ASP A 128 -7.93 12.54 -15.17
N ASN A 129 -8.88 12.60 -14.24
CA ASN A 129 -10.20 13.17 -14.50
C ASN A 129 -10.59 14.33 -13.57
N ASN A 130 -9.73 14.68 -12.60
CA ASN A 130 -9.94 15.72 -11.58
C ASN A 130 -11.25 15.54 -10.78
N LYS A 131 -11.66 14.29 -10.52
CA LYS A 131 -12.85 13.96 -9.75
C LYS A 131 -12.51 13.26 -8.47
N LYS A 132 -13.36 13.47 -7.45
CA LYS A 132 -13.24 12.71 -6.21
C LYS A 132 -13.50 11.23 -6.48
N THR A 133 -12.59 10.38 -6.04
CA THR A 133 -12.64 8.92 -6.09
C THR A 133 -12.22 8.33 -4.74
N THR A 134 -12.21 7.01 -4.64
CA THR A 134 -11.78 6.31 -3.44
C THR A 134 -10.97 5.06 -3.79
N TYR A 135 -10.57 4.32 -2.78
CA TYR A 135 -9.82 3.08 -2.91
C TYR A 135 -10.69 1.96 -3.49
N THR A 136 -10.06 1.08 -4.25
CA THR A 136 -10.73 -0.02 -4.98
C THR A 136 -10.12 -1.38 -4.72
N ASN A 137 -8.94 -1.45 -4.09
CA ASN A 137 -8.26 -2.72 -3.82
C ASN A 137 -7.76 -2.79 -2.38
N PHE A 138 -7.86 -3.99 -1.80
CA PHE A 138 -7.10 -4.39 -0.61
C PHE A 138 -5.91 -5.24 -1.06
N ILE A 139 -4.70 -4.85 -0.69
CA ILE A 139 -3.46 -5.57 -1.02
C ILE A 139 -2.96 -6.25 0.25
N VAL A 140 -2.94 -7.58 0.25
CA VAL A 140 -2.40 -8.38 1.36
C VAL A 140 -0.93 -8.64 1.09
N GLY A 141 -0.04 -7.94 1.77
CA GLY A 141 1.40 -8.14 1.69
C GLY A 141 1.86 -9.25 2.61
N LEU A 142 2.52 -10.25 2.05
CA LEU A 142 3.08 -11.38 2.77
C LEU A 142 4.61 -11.28 2.71
N ALA A 143 5.26 -11.15 3.88
CA ALA A 143 6.71 -11.03 3.97
C ALA A 143 7.32 -12.10 4.88
N PRO A 144 8.65 -12.27 4.86
CA PRO A 144 9.34 -13.23 5.73
C PRO A 144 8.97 -13.09 7.20
N LYS A 145 9.23 -14.15 7.96
CA LYS A 145 8.94 -14.27 9.41
C LYS A 145 7.46 -14.13 9.75
N GLY A 146 6.55 -14.39 8.78
CA GLY A 146 5.12 -14.28 8.99
C GLY A 146 4.62 -12.84 9.11
N ARG A 147 5.36 -11.82 8.62
CA ARG A 147 4.89 -10.45 8.59
C ARG A 147 3.80 -10.28 7.55
N VAL A 148 2.68 -9.66 7.95
CA VAL A 148 1.57 -9.31 7.06
C VAL A 148 1.32 -7.81 7.13
N VAL A 149 1.20 -7.17 5.97
CA VAL A 149 0.82 -5.76 5.85
C VAL A 149 -0.40 -5.65 4.94
N LEU A 150 -1.39 -4.92 5.37
CA LEU A 150 -2.59 -4.64 4.57
C LEU A 150 -2.55 -3.19 4.09
N TRP A 151 -2.64 -3.00 2.79
CA TRP A 151 -2.85 -1.69 2.18
C TRP A 151 -4.23 -1.60 1.53
N ILE A 152 -4.72 -0.39 1.39
CA ILE A 152 -5.79 -0.03 0.46
C ILE A 152 -5.18 0.78 -0.67
N ASN A 153 -5.62 0.50 -1.90
CA ASN A 153 -5.07 1.10 -3.12
C ASN A 153 -6.18 1.62 -4.03
N GLY A 154 -5.87 2.65 -4.80
CA GLY A 154 -6.72 3.21 -5.86
C GLY A 154 -5.98 4.36 -6.57
N SER A 155 -6.10 4.45 -7.90
CA SER A 155 -5.66 5.56 -8.78
C SER A 155 -4.44 6.36 -8.26
N GLY A 156 -3.27 5.71 -8.15
CA GLY A 156 -2.03 6.36 -7.73
C GLY A 156 -1.89 6.65 -6.22
N ASN A 157 -2.84 6.16 -5.41
CA ASN A 157 -2.81 6.33 -3.96
C ASN A 157 -2.86 4.97 -3.26
N GLN A 158 -1.96 4.74 -2.32
CA GLN A 158 -1.90 3.52 -1.52
C GLN A 158 -1.54 3.85 -0.07
N LYS A 159 -2.34 3.35 0.88
CA LYS A 159 -2.15 3.61 2.31
C LYS A 159 -2.12 2.30 3.11
N GLU A 160 -1.17 2.19 4.04
CA GLU A 160 -1.10 1.10 5.00
C GLU A 160 -2.21 1.24 6.05
N VAL A 161 -3.08 0.21 6.13
CA VAL A 161 -4.21 0.20 7.07
C VAL A 161 -4.05 -0.80 8.20
N GLY A 162 -3.19 -1.81 8.04
CA GLY A 162 -2.93 -2.80 9.08
C GLY A 162 -1.58 -3.47 8.95
N VAL A 163 -1.04 -3.91 10.09
CA VAL A 163 0.20 -4.68 10.19
C VAL A 163 0.01 -5.76 11.21
N PHE A 164 0.33 -6.98 10.84
CA PHE A 164 0.03 -8.16 11.64
C PHE A 164 1.20 -9.12 11.67
N GLN A 165 1.17 -10.03 12.62
CA GLN A 165 2.13 -11.11 12.77
C GLN A 165 1.40 -12.44 12.72
N ALA A 166 1.77 -13.26 11.75
CA ALA A 166 1.36 -14.65 11.66
C ALA A 166 2.30 -15.55 12.47
N HIS A 167 1.85 -16.74 12.75
CA HIS A 167 2.65 -17.81 13.37
C HIS A 167 2.82 -18.98 12.39
N ASP A 168 3.90 -19.73 12.55
CA ASP A 168 4.12 -20.94 11.77
C ASP A 168 3.07 -22.01 12.10
N THR A 169 2.74 -22.79 11.10
CA THR A 169 1.80 -23.89 11.23
C THR A 169 2.24 -25.09 10.39
N ILE A 170 1.69 -26.26 10.73
CA ILE A 170 1.92 -27.49 9.98
C ILE A 170 0.62 -27.91 9.31
N ILE A 171 0.67 -28.06 7.99
CA ILE A 171 -0.42 -28.62 7.21
C ILE A 171 -0.03 -30.04 6.81
N THR A 172 -0.79 -31.05 7.27
CA THR A 172 -0.55 -32.45 6.90
C THR A 172 -1.27 -32.78 5.59
N LYS A 173 -0.82 -33.82 4.88
CA LYS A 173 -1.43 -34.26 3.61
C LYS A 173 -2.90 -34.63 3.76
N GLU A 174 -3.30 -35.16 4.92
CA GLU A 174 -4.68 -35.58 5.22
C GLU A 174 -5.62 -34.39 5.41
N LYS A 175 -5.09 -33.25 5.91
CA LYS A 175 -5.86 -32.02 6.15
C LYS A 175 -5.76 -31.02 5.01
N ALA A 176 -4.85 -31.22 4.06
CA ALA A 176 -4.65 -30.29 2.96
C ALA A 176 -5.80 -30.34 1.96
N TYR A 177 -6.21 -29.17 1.47
CA TYR A 177 -7.10 -29.06 0.32
C TYR A 177 -6.49 -29.74 -0.90
N GLU A 178 -7.31 -30.39 -1.72
CA GLU A 178 -6.84 -31.18 -2.87
C GLU A 178 -5.99 -30.33 -3.84
N ASN A 179 -6.44 -29.12 -4.12
CA ASN A 179 -5.75 -28.17 -5.01
C ASN A 179 -4.45 -27.58 -4.42
N ALA A 180 -4.16 -27.80 -3.13
CA ALA A 180 -2.98 -27.30 -2.43
C ALA A 180 -1.97 -28.39 -2.05
N LYS A 181 -2.30 -29.67 -2.26
CA LYS A 181 -1.41 -30.81 -1.91
C LYS A 181 -0.06 -30.78 -2.61
N TYR A 182 0.05 -30.06 -3.73
CA TYR A 182 1.32 -29.91 -4.45
C TYR A 182 2.40 -29.20 -3.62
N MET A 183 2.00 -28.29 -2.72
CA MET A 183 2.91 -27.59 -1.80
C MET A 183 3.57 -28.52 -0.79
N LEU A 184 2.96 -29.69 -0.53
CA LEU A 184 3.43 -30.70 0.43
C LEU A 184 4.28 -31.80 -0.23
N LYS A 185 4.58 -31.69 -1.53
CA LYS A 185 5.48 -32.64 -2.19
C LYS A 185 6.91 -32.40 -1.73
N GLU A 186 7.62 -33.49 -1.47
CA GLU A 186 9.03 -33.45 -1.11
C GLU A 186 9.83 -32.62 -2.13
N GLY A 187 10.70 -31.73 -1.65
CA GLY A 187 11.52 -30.85 -2.48
C GLY A 187 10.72 -29.80 -3.28
N PHE A 188 9.45 -29.51 -2.93
CA PHE A 188 8.65 -28.53 -3.65
C PHE A 188 9.32 -27.15 -3.66
N ALA A 189 9.71 -26.62 -2.50
CA ALA A 189 10.36 -25.32 -2.39
C ALA A 189 11.67 -25.27 -3.19
N ASP A 190 12.51 -26.30 -3.09
CA ASP A 190 13.78 -26.38 -3.82
C ASP A 190 13.58 -26.33 -5.34
N ARG A 191 12.58 -27.06 -5.86
CA ARG A 191 12.25 -27.00 -7.29
C ARG A 191 11.79 -25.61 -7.68
N MET A 192 10.87 -25.00 -6.95
CA MET A 192 10.36 -23.67 -7.24
C MET A 192 11.47 -22.61 -7.25
N LEU A 193 12.42 -22.69 -6.32
CA LEU A 193 13.48 -21.70 -6.20
C LEU A 193 14.63 -21.92 -7.20
N ASN A 194 14.99 -23.17 -7.52
CA ASN A 194 16.21 -23.51 -8.25
C ASN A 194 15.96 -23.85 -9.72
N ASP A 195 14.81 -24.38 -10.09
CA ASP A 195 14.47 -24.68 -11.48
C ASP A 195 13.94 -23.42 -12.17
N ALA A 196 14.68 -22.97 -13.18
CA ALA A 196 14.35 -21.76 -13.93
C ALA A 196 13.04 -21.87 -14.72
N SER A 197 12.56 -23.08 -15.01
CA SER A 197 11.30 -23.30 -15.74
C SER A 197 10.06 -22.86 -14.98
N TYR A 198 10.13 -22.74 -13.66
CA TYR A 198 9.03 -22.20 -12.85
C TYR A 198 8.92 -20.68 -12.85
N GLU A 199 9.94 -19.96 -13.38
CA GLU A 199 9.97 -18.48 -13.43
C GLU A 199 9.71 -17.79 -12.07
N THR A 200 9.92 -18.48 -10.95
CA THR A 200 9.72 -17.96 -9.60
C THR A 200 10.50 -16.67 -9.34
N PHE A 201 11.68 -16.54 -9.93
CA PHE A 201 12.48 -15.31 -9.92
C PHE A 201 12.67 -14.76 -11.32
N LYS A 202 12.47 -13.46 -11.47
CA LYS A 202 12.95 -12.75 -12.66
C LYS A 202 14.48 -12.89 -12.77
N PRO A 203 15.07 -12.85 -13.98
CA PRO A 203 16.51 -13.06 -14.18
C PRO A 203 17.40 -12.10 -13.37
N ASP A 204 17.01 -10.83 -13.26
CA ASP A 204 17.72 -9.80 -12.50
C ASP A 204 17.65 -10.06 -10.98
N VAL A 205 16.49 -10.48 -10.47
CA VAL A 205 16.31 -10.86 -9.06
C VAL A 205 17.15 -12.07 -8.71
N ARG A 206 17.14 -13.12 -9.58
CA ARG A 206 17.98 -14.31 -9.42
C ARG A 206 19.47 -13.96 -9.42
N ALA A 207 19.91 -13.08 -10.33
CA ALA A 207 21.29 -12.62 -10.37
C ALA A 207 21.69 -11.85 -9.10
N LYS A 208 20.79 -11.00 -8.60
CA LYS A 208 20.98 -10.24 -7.34
C LYS A 208 21.15 -11.19 -6.16
N ILE A 209 20.24 -12.16 -6.00
CA ILE A 209 20.30 -13.17 -4.92
C ILE A 209 21.60 -13.99 -5.00
N LYS A 210 21.99 -14.42 -6.21
CA LYS A 210 23.24 -15.16 -6.41
C LYS A 210 24.48 -14.36 -6.00
N LYS A 211 24.46 -13.06 -6.22
CA LYS A 211 25.60 -12.15 -5.94
C LYS A 211 25.65 -11.71 -4.48
N GLN A 212 24.52 -11.44 -3.86
CA GLN A 212 24.43 -10.74 -2.58
C GLN A 212 23.76 -11.55 -1.47
N GLY A 213 23.14 -12.70 -1.80
CA GLY A 213 22.26 -13.43 -0.91
C GLY A 213 20.85 -12.84 -0.84
N TYR A 214 20.02 -13.45 -0.03
CA TYR A 214 18.69 -12.92 0.29
C TYR A 214 18.81 -11.67 1.18
N PRO A 215 17.93 -10.67 1.01
CA PRO A 215 17.86 -9.55 1.95
C PRO A 215 17.61 -10.01 3.39
N ASP A 216 17.91 -9.13 4.36
CA ASP A 216 17.59 -9.39 5.76
C ASP A 216 16.08 -9.59 5.95
N LEU A 217 15.71 -10.59 6.74
CA LEU A 217 14.31 -10.94 6.98
C LEU A 217 13.51 -9.84 7.69
N ASN A 218 14.19 -8.90 8.37
CA ASN A 218 13.56 -7.74 9.04
C ASN A 218 13.46 -6.51 8.14
N LEU A 219 13.98 -6.57 6.91
CA LEU A 219 14.02 -5.44 5.99
C LEU A 219 12.66 -4.77 5.80
N TYR A 220 11.59 -5.58 5.75
CA TYR A 220 10.23 -5.08 5.53
C TYR A 220 9.64 -4.35 6.75
N ASP A 221 10.21 -4.51 7.94
CA ASP A 221 9.91 -3.68 9.12
C ASP A 221 10.71 -2.37 9.07
N VAL A 222 11.97 -2.42 8.65
CA VAL A 222 12.81 -1.22 8.43
C VAL A 222 12.20 -0.31 7.37
N TYR A 223 11.66 -0.85 6.29
CA TYR A 223 10.97 -0.07 5.26
C TYR A 223 9.76 0.71 5.78
N ARG A 224 9.17 0.32 6.90
CA ARG A 224 8.02 0.98 7.52
C ARG A 224 8.40 2.09 8.49
N GLU A 225 9.67 2.32 8.76
CA GLU A 225 10.11 3.47 9.53
C GLU A 225 9.68 4.77 8.88
N ARG A 226 9.16 5.70 9.69
CA ARG A 226 8.59 6.96 9.22
C ARG A 226 9.39 8.15 9.70
N TYR A 227 9.61 9.08 8.77
CA TYR A 227 10.32 10.33 8.96
C TYR A 227 9.39 11.49 8.63
N ASN A 228 9.61 12.64 9.24
CA ASN A 228 8.75 13.81 9.06
C ASN A 228 9.22 14.64 7.85
N TRP A 229 8.76 14.30 6.65
CA TRP A 229 9.22 14.95 5.43
C TRP A 229 8.08 15.38 4.50
N LYS A 230 8.41 16.34 3.61
CA LYS A 230 7.58 16.75 2.48
C LYS A 230 8.42 16.87 1.20
N PRO A 231 7.86 16.68 0.01
CA PRO A 231 8.50 17.01 -1.25
C PRO A 231 8.59 18.55 -1.44
N MET A 232 9.67 18.96 -2.03
CA MET A 232 9.88 20.34 -2.46
C MET A 232 10.55 20.34 -3.85
N VAL A 233 9.95 21.04 -4.81
CA VAL A 233 10.51 21.17 -6.14
C VAL A 233 10.95 22.61 -6.36
N ILE A 234 12.21 22.80 -6.79
CA ILE A 234 12.76 24.10 -7.16
C ILE A 234 12.95 24.09 -8.67
N LEU A 235 12.20 24.94 -9.36
CA LEU A 235 12.16 25.06 -10.82
C LEU A 235 12.82 26.35 -11.29
N PRO A 236 13.20 26.44 -12.60
CA PRO A 236 13.59 27.69 -13.23
C PRO A 236 12.55 28.79 -13.08
N GLU A 237 13.00 30.05 -13.17
CA GLU A 237 12.11 31.20 -13.05
C GLU A 237 10.97 31.18 -14.08
N GLY A 238 9.74 31.40 -13.60
CA GLY A 238 8.53 31.36 -14.40
C GLY A 238 8.02 29.99 -14.81
N ALA A 239 8.62 28.90 -14.31
CA ALA A 239 8.12 27.56 -14.50
C ALA A 239 6.98 27.25 -13.52
N GLU A 240 6.08 26.36 -13.93
CA GLU A 240 4.90 25.92 -13.20
C GLU A 240 5.01 24.43 -12.84
N TRP A 241 4.98 24.11 -11.55
CA TRP A 241 4.92 22.74 -11.05
C TRP A 241 3.51 22.14 -11.22
N ILE A 242 3.39 20.97 -11.86
CA ILE A 242 2.08 20.41 -12.25
C ILE A 242 1.61 19.36 -11.24
N ASP A 243 2.48 18.41 -10.87
CA ASP A 243 2.17 17.27 -10.03
C ASP A 243 3.41 16.71 -9.34
N PHE A 244 3.23 15.78 -8.41
CA PHE A 244 4.29 14.99 -7.78
C PHE A 244 3.77 13.63 -7.35
N GLY A 245 4.26 12.57 -8.01
CA GLY A 245 3.96 11.19 -7.61
C GLY A 245 5.15 10.55 -6.93
N PHE A 246 4.90 9.79 -5.85
CA PHE A 246 5.95 9.02 -5.19
C PHE A 246 5.43 7.72 -4.60
N LYS A 247 6.29 6.72 -4.59
CA LYS A 247 6.10 5.43 -3.92
C LYS A 247 7.20 5.24 -2.90
N ASN A 248 6.84 4.84 -1.69
CA ASN A 248 7.74 4.62 -0.58
C ASN A 248 8.20 3.15 -0.50
N TYR A 249 9.31 2.90 0.21
CA TYR A 249 9.81 1.55 0.43
C TYR A 249 8.80 0.64 1.16
N ASN A 250 7.96 1.19 2.04
CA ASN A 250 6.91 0.44 2.72
C ASN A 250 5.70 0.08 1.83
N GLY A 251 5.72 0.44 0.54
CA GLY A 251 4.65 0.19 -0.40
C GLY A 251 3.61 1.31 -0.50
N GLU A 252 3.55 2.26 0.41
CA GLU A 252 2.64 3.41 0.28
C GLU A 252 2.96 4.26 -0.94
N GLN A 253 1.92 4.84 -1.53
CA GLN A 253 2.02 5.70 -2.71
C GLN A 253 1.11 6.92 -2.54
N GLU A 254 1.57 8.05 -3.07
CA GLU A 254 0.82 9.30 -3.06
C GLU A 254 1.02 10.05 -4.38
N ASN A 255 -0.08 10.60 -4.92
CA ASN A 255 -0.04 11.56 -6.00
C ASN A 255 -0.55 12.91 -5.49
N LEU A 256 0.30 13.91 -5.56
CA LEU A 256 -0.02 15.29 -5.22
C LEU A 256 -0.21 16.09 -6.50
N PHE A 257 -1.32 16.82 -6.62
CA PHE A 257 -1.57 17.72 -7.74
C PHE A 257 -2.64 18.75 -7.35
N ALA A 258 -2.76 19.81 -8.13
CA ALA A 258 -3.66 20.91 -7.83
C ALA A 258 -3.52 21.40 -6.38
N GLU A 259 -4.60 21.48 -5.64
CA GLU A 259 -4.62 21.96 -4.26
C GLU A 259 -3.74 21.12 -3.31
N SER A 260 -3.73 19.78 -3.49
CA SER A 260 -2.93 18.89 -2.64
C SER A 260 -1.41 19.09 -2.84
N LEU A 261 -0.98 19.51 -4.01
CA LEU A 261 0.41 19.81 -4.32
C LEU A 261 0.91 21.07 -3.58
N HIS A 262 0.09 22.11 -3.56
CA HIS A 262 0.44 23.40 -2.97
C HIS A 262 0.25 23.44 -1.44
N ASN A 263 -0.67 22.61 -0.93
CA ASN A 263 -1.00 22.55 0.49
C ASN A 263 -0.32 21.37 1.23
N ASP A 264 0.61 20.66 0.56
CA ASP A 264 1.32 19.57 1.24
C ASP A 264 2.19 20.09 2.38
N THR A 265 2.15 19.38 3.49
CA THR A 265 2.85 19.73 4.72
C THR A 265 3.75 18.57 5.17
N TYR A 266 4.60 18.83 6.16
CA TYR A 266 5.39 17.77 6.79
C TYR A 266 4.47 16.70 7.38
N GLN A 267 4.73 15.46 6.99
CA GLN A 267 3.97 14.29 7.44
C GLN A 267 4.91 13.13 7.73
N LYS A 268 4.52 12.26 8.67
CA LYS A 268 5.25 11.02 8.96
C LYS A 268 5.07 10.03 7.81
N ARG A 269 5.98 10.04 6.86
CA ARG A 269 6.03 9.16 5.68
C ARG A 269 7.23 8.23 5.75
N ALA A 270 7.12 7.04 5.15
CA ALA A 270 8.27 6.17 4.92
C ALA A 270 9.21 6.79 3.87
N ILE A 271 10.43 6.26 3.77
CA ILE A 271 11.45 6.75 2.83
C ILE A 271 10.98 6.54 1.39
N PRO A 272 11.12 7.54 0.49
CA PRO A 272 10.74 7.41 -0.91
C PRO A 272 11.67 6.43 -1.64
N LYS A 273 11.07 5.53 -2.42
CA LYS A 273 11.74 4.54 -3.28
C LYS A 273 11.82 4.98 -4.74
N PHE A 274 10.78 5.65 -5.16
CA PHE A 274 10.58 6.17 -6.51
C PHE A 274 9.81 7.48 -6.41
N CYS A 275 10.11 8.46 -7.26
CA CYS A 275 9.27 9.63 -7.43
C CYS A 275 9.43 10.22 -8.83
N GLY A 276 8.45 11.05 -9.21
CA GLY A 276 8.51 11.78 -10.46
C GLY A 276 7.48 12.90 -10.49
N PHE A 277 7.69 13.87 -11.37
CA PHE A 277 6.77 14.97 -11.54
C PHE A 277 6.88 15.59 -12.93
N TYR A 278 5.85 16.38 -13.27
CA TYR A 278 5.80 17.20 -14.48
C TYR A 278 5.84 18.68 -14.12
N TRP A 279 6.43 19.47 -15.03
CA TRP A 279 6.38 20.93 -14.97
C TRP A 279 6.26 21.53 -16.37
N ARG A 280 5.89 22.80 -16.44
CA ARG A 280 5.95 23.64 -17.64
C ARG A 280 6.94 24.74 -17.43
N ASP A 281 7.75 25.04 -18.46
CA ASP A 281 8.59 26.23 -18.46
C ASP A 281 7.76 27.50 -18.74
N LYS A 282 8.41 28.65 -18.70
CA LYS A 282 7.76 29.95 -19.04
C LYS A 282 7.19 29.99 -20.45
N SER A 283 7.68 29.20 -21.38
CA SER A 283 7.19 29.03 -22.74
C SER A 283 6.10 27.98 -22.88
N LYS A 284 5.61 27.43 -21.76
CA LYS A 284 4.60 26.36 -21.68
C LYS A 284 5.03 25.00 -22.26
N ASN A 285 6.33 24.80 -22.53
CA ASN A 285 6.83 23.49 -22.87
C ASN A 285 6.72 22.57 -21.63
N ARG A 286 6.27 21.34 -21.83
CA ARG A 286 6.11 20.35 -20.77
C ARG A 286 7.37 19.49 -20.63
N TYR A 287 7.80 19.26 -19.42
CA TYR A 287 8.94 18.42 -19.03
C TYR A 287 8.52 17.42 -17.98
N ALA A 288 9.32 16.36 -17.84
CA ALA A 288 9.16 15.41 -16.76
C ALA A 288 10.51 14.95 -16.21
N VAL A 289 10.53 14.63 -14.94
CA VAL A 289 11.63 13.91 -14.31
C VAL A 289 11.10 12.70 -13.57
N TRP A 290 11.86 11.59 -13.65
CA TRP A 290 11.64 10.38 -12.88
C TRP A 290 12.92 9.99 -12.16
N ILE A 291 12.85 9.84 -10.85
CA ILE A 291 13.85 9.18 -10.04
C ILE A 291 13.44 7.73 -9.93
N ASP A 292 13.95 6.90 -10.84
CA ASP A 292 13.58 5.48 -10.99
C ASP A 292 14.02 4.64 -9.80
N SER A 293 15.11 5.02 -9.15
CA SER A 293 15.57 4.41 -7.91
C SER A 293 16.63 5.28 -7.22
N PHE A 294 16.66 5.18 -5.91
CA PHE A 294 17.78 5.63 -5.08
C PHE A 294 18.73 4.45 -4.80
N ASP A 295 20.00 4.72 -4.47
CA ASP A 295 20.83 3.74 -3.77
C ASP A 295 20.22 3.55 -2.37
N GLU A 296 19.73 2.33 -2.11
CA GLU A 296 18.97 2.04 -0.88
C GLU A 296 19.80 2.32 0.37
N LYS A 297 21.09 1.95 0.36
CA LYS A 297 21.97 2.17 1.49
C LYS A 297 22.15 3.67 1.75
N GLU A 298 22.47 4.46 0.73
CA GLU A 298 22.68 5.90 0.86
C GLU A 298 21.42 6.60 1.41
N ILE A 299 20.24 6.35 0.82
CA ILE A 299 19.04 7.07 1.21
C ILE A 299 18.60 6.73 2.63
N PHE A 300 18.72 5.47 3.06
CA PHE A 300 18.41 5.06 4.44
C PHE A 300 19.40 5.66 5.45
N GLU A 301 20.71 5.65 5.17
CA GLU A 301 21.73 6.26 6.01
C GLU A 301 21.50 7.76 6.18
N LEU A 302 21.09 8.48 5.13
CA LEU A 302 20.80 9.91 5.19
C LEU A 302 19.59 10.20 6.08
N PHE A 303 18.46 9.50 5.88
CA PHE A 303 17.28 9.67 6.73
C PHE A 303 17.54 9.28 8.19
N GLN A 304 18.27 8.20 8.45
CA GLN A 304 18.67 7.78 9.80
C GLN A 304 19.57 8.81 10.49
N LYS A 305 20.53 9.37 9.76
CA LYS A 305 21.44 10.42 10.26
C LYS A 305 20.68 11.69 10.65
N ILE A 306 19.66 12.07 9.91
CA ILE A 306 18.83 13.24 10.22
C ILE A 306 17.92 12.94 11.42
N GLY A 307 17.29 11.77 11.46
CA GLY A 307 16.40 11.37 12.54
C GLY A 307 14.90 11.57 12.23
N LYS A 308 14.06 10.85 13.00
CA LYS A 308 12.61 10.71 12.72
C LYS A 308 11.79 11.94 13.08
N GLU A 309 12.29 12.81 13.95
CA GLU A 309 11.54 13.96 14.47
C GLU A 309 11.90 15.29 13.76
N GLU A 310 13.02 15.34 13.06
CA GLU A 310 13.41 16.51 12.29
C GLU A 310 12.48 16.71 11.08
N GLN A 311 12.17 17.96 10.77
CA GLN A 311 11.46 18.32 9.54
C GLN A 311 12.44 18.30 8.37
N ILE A 312 12.09 17.53 7.33
CA ILE A 312 12.94 17.28 6.17
C ILE A 312 12.25 17.76 4.90
N ASP A 313 12.84 18.71 4.23
CA ASP A 313 12.50 19.01 2.84
C ASP A 313 13.23 18.02 1.93
N PHE A 314 12.48 17.19 1.22
CA PHE A 314 13.02 16.34 0.15
C PHE A 314 13.03 17.16 -1.14
N ILE A 315 14.20 17.74 -1.47
CA ILE A 315 14.34 18.74 -2.53
C ILE A 315 14.79 18.11 -3.83
N ILE A 316 14.06 18.42 -4.90
CA ILE A 316 14.45 18.14 -6.29
C ILE A 316 14.57 19.49 -7.00
N LYS A 317 15.81 19.86 -7.36
CA LYS A 317 16.09 21.13 -8.02
C LYS A 317 16.43 20.91 -9.49
N ILE A 318 15.71 21.61 -10.37
CA ILE A 318 15.97 21.66 -11.79
C ILE A 318 16.79 22.93 -12.10
N ASN A 319 17.85 22.81 -12.90
CA ASN A 319 18.65 23.97 -13.32
C ASN A 319 17.92 24.82 -14.37
N GLU A 320 18.42 26.04 -14.60
CA GLU A 320 17.79 27.02 -15.51
C GLU A 320 17.60 26.51 -16.94
N ASP A 321 18.46 25.62 -17.41
CA ASP A 321 18.41 25.08 -18.78
C ASP A 321 17.50 23.84 -18.89
N ASN A 322 16.85 23.39 -17.81
CA ASN A 322 16.07 22.14 -17.73
C ASN A 322 16.87 20.87 -18.14
N THR A 323 18.18 20.85 -17.86
CA THR A 323 19.08 19.76 -18.30
C THR A 323 19.67 18.95 -17.15
N LYS A 324 19.62 19.45 -15.92
CA LYS A 324 20.23 18.83 -14.75
C LYS A 324 19.29 18.80 -13.55
N VAL A 325 19.40 17.76 -12.78
CA VAL A 325 18.63 17.52 -11.56
C VAL A 325 19.59 17.40 -10.38
N LEU A 326 19.33 18.15 -9.31
CA LEU A 326 20.00 17.99 -8.01
C LEU A 326 19.01 17.47 -7.01
N LEU A 327 19.42 16.47 -6.23
CA LEU A 327 18.64 15.87 -5.16
C LEU A 327 19.30 16.12 -3.82
N LEU A 328 18.54 16.54 -2.83
CA LEU A 328 19.05 16.70 -1.47
C LEU A 328 17.93 16.57 -0.42
N LEU A 329 18.30 16.17 0.78
CA LEU A 329 17.49 16.33 1.98
C LEU A 329 17.96 17.59 2.70
N LYS A 330 17.03 18.43 3.14
CA LYS A 330 17.34 19.67 3.85
C LYS A 330 16.57 19.73 5.17
N THR A 331 17.28 20.06 6.23
CA THR A 331 16.70 20.46 7.51
C THR A 331 16.90 21.96 7.72
N GLU A 332 16.38 22.52 8.78
CA GLU A 332 16.66 23.92 9.16
C GLU A 332 18.17 24.19 9.28
N LYS A 333 18.95 23.20 9.71
CA LYS A 333 20.37 23.36 10.07
C LYS A 333 21.35 22.92 9.00
N GLN A 334 20.99 21.98 8.13
CA GLN A 334 21.95 21.30 7.26
C GLN A 334 21.30 20.75 5.97
N GLU A 335 22.11 20.66 4.93
CA GLU A 335 21.77 20.01 3.66
C GLU A 335 22.57 18.71 3.48
N PHE A 336 21.92 17.69 2.94
CA PHE A 336 22.47 16.35 2.74
C PHE A 336 22.23 15.96 1.26
N PRO A 337 23.24 16.06 0.38
CA PRO A 337 23.11 15.68 -1.01
C PRO A 337 22.81 14.18 -1.16
N ILE A 338 21.91 13.82 -2.08
CA ILE A 338 21.68 12.46 -2.54
C ILE A 338 22.45 12.31 -3.84
N THR A 339 23.48 11.44 -3.85
CA THR A 339 24.45 11.36 -4.94
C THR A 339 24.27 10.14 -5.84
N LYS A 340 23.57 9.11 -5.36
CA LYS A 340 23.40 7.83 -6.04
C LYS A 340 21.92 7.57 -6.34
N ALA A 341 21.46 8.13 -7.44
CA ALA A 341 20.12 7.90 -7.93
C ALA A 341 20.11 7.66 -9.43
N LYS A 342 19.17 6.84 -9.90
CA LYS A 342 18.92 6.69 -11.33
C LYS A 342 17.86 7.68 -11.75
N ILE A 343 18.25 8.70 -12.50
CA ILE A 343 17.40 9.80 -12.92
C ILE A 343 17.18 9.77 -14.42
N ARG A 344 15.93 9.91 -14.84
CA ARG A 344 15.53 10.16 -16.23
C ARG A 344 14.90 11.54 -16.30
N LEU A 345 15.46 12.39 -17.13
CA LEU A 345 14.94 13.71 -17.44
C LEU A 345 14.47 13.69 -18.90
N SER A 346 13.19 13.93 -19.12
CA SER A 346 12.61 14.02 -20.44
C SER A 346 12.56 15.48 -20.85
N GLN A 347 13.21 15.80 -21.95
CA GLN A 347 13.13 17.11 -22.57
C GLN A 347 11.94 17.14 -23.52
N LYS A 348 11.04 18.08 -23.29
CA LYS A 348 9.90 18.44 -24.16
C LYS A 348 8.99 17.23 -24.47
N ILE A 349 7.98 17.04 -23.62
CA ILE A 349 6.86 16.13 -23.89
C ILE A 349 5.77 16.93 -24.60
N GLU A 350 5.36 16.48 -25.78
CA GLU A 350 4.24 17.08 -26.51
C GLU A 350 2.90 16.84 -25.83
#